data_72d515f706ac2d85572c74eb07d76c8c
#
_entry.id   72d515f706ac2d85572c74eb07d76c8c
#
_cell.length_a   1.000
_cell.length_b   1.000
_cell.length_c   1.000
_cell.angle_alpha   90.00
_cell.angle_beta   90.00
_cell.angle_gamma   90.00
#
_symmetry.space_group_name_H-M   'P 1'
#
loop_
_entity.id
_entity.type
_entity.pdbx_description
1 polymer ?
#
loop_
_entity_poly.entity_id
_entity_poly.type
_entity_poly.pdbx_seq_one_letter_code
_entity_poly.pdbx_strand_id
1 'polypeptide(L)'
;LNYPELLRKKDLYQTGRLSIPKLTLQSYQQAFEIEYTHNSTAMEGNTLTLIENKVLLEDGISIGGKWLWEIYEAVNHQKAFRYMKDCAAMGKPLDECMIKEIHRQLMEHVTGSGVYRNADVYPRGAGHIPPSPVEMGQQLRDFYEGLSRKDKEENPIELAAWTHAEFVKILPFLGGNGRAARLIMNYQLLANGFPAVSIAKENRLDYFNALEAYATEGNLVPFAEMVADLADQQLDCYLGMMEPSQDIQQNPKM
;
A
#
# COMPACT_ATOMS: atom_id res chain seq x y z
N LEU A 1 7.44 8.08 17.70
CA LEU A 1 7.66 8.33 16.28
C LEU A 1 8.35 9.68 16.04
N ASN A 2 9.44 9.70 15.26
CA ASN A 2 10.15 10.94 14.92
C ASN A 2 9.57 11.54 13.62
N TYR A 3 8.31 11.93 13.65
CA TYR A 3 7.64 12.54 12.50
C TYR A 3 8.34 13.79 11.92
N PRO A 4 8.94 14.72 12.74
CA PRO A 4 9.64 15.87 12.18
C PRO A 4 10.77 15.49 11.21
N GLU A 5 11.56 14.47 11.53
CA GLU A 5 12.64 14.02 10.65
C GLU A 5 12.08 13.34 9.38
N LEU A 6 11.06 12.52 9.53
CA LEU A 6 10.38 11.87 8.40
C LEU A 6 9.77 12.91 7.43
N LEU A 7 9.12 13.96 7.97
CA LEU A 7 8.58 15.05 7.17
C LEU A 7 9.69 15.83 6.46
N ARG A 8 10.82 16.09 7.12
CA ARG A 8 11.99 16.71 6.51
C ARG A 8 12.52 15.89 5.32
N LYS A 9 12.68 14.57 5.49
CA LYS A 9 13.09 13.68 4.41
C LYS A 9 12.08 13.70 3.24
N LYS A 10 10.78 13.69 3.54
CA LYS A 10 9.71 13.82 2.53
C LYS A 10 9.87 15.11 1.72
N ASP A 11 10.09 16.25 2.38
CA ASP A 11 10.25 17.54 1.70
C ASP A 11 11.49 17.57 0.81
N LEU A 12 12.61 16.98 1.27
CA LEU A 12 13.81 16.78 0.45
C LEU A 12 13.53 15.88 -0.76
N TYR A 13 12.80 14.78 -0.57
CA TYR A 13 12.37 13.92 -1.66
C TYR A 13 11.53 14.66 -2.69
N GLN A 14 10.52 15.41 -2.25
CA GLN A 14 9.63 16.14 -3.16
C GLN A 14 10.36 17.19 -3.97
N THR A 15 11.29 17.92 -3.37
CA THR A 15 12.06 18.97 -4.04
C THR A 15 13.16 18.40 -4.94
N GLY A 16 13.78 17.29 -4.52
CA GLY A 16 14.95 16.71 -5.19
C GLY A 16 14.64 15.60 -6.20
N ARG A 17 13.44 15.01 -6.19
CA ARG A 17 13.12 13.84 -7.03
C ARG A 17 13.33 14.04 -8.53
N LEU A 18 13.26 15.27 -9.00
CA LEU A 18 13.50 15.59 -10.42
C LEU A 18 14.99 15.55 -10.79
N SER A 19 15.90 15.52 -9.82
CA SER A 19 17.35 15.33 -10.05
C SER A 19 17.73 13.86 -10.25
N ILE A 20 16.86 12.92 -9.91
CA ILE A 20 17.13 11.50 -10.11
C ILE A 20 17.16 11.22 -11.63
N PRO A 21 18.21 10.57 -12.15
CA PRO A 21 18.27 10.20 -13.56
C PRO A 21 17.04 9.37 -13.96
N LYS A 22 16.41 9.74 -15.06
CA LYS A 22 15.12 9.14 -15.48
C LYS A 22 15.16 7.61 -15.57
N LEU A 23 16.25 7.06 -16.13
CA LEU A 23 16.41 5.61 -16.27
C LEU A 23 16.58 4.92 -14.91
N THR A 24 17.31 5.55 -13.98
CA THR A 24 17.46 5.04 -12.60
C THR A 24 16.12 5.00 -11.90
N LEU A 25 15.35 6.10 -11.98
CA LEU A 25 14.03 6.18 -11.37
C LEU A 25 13.07 5.14 -11.94
N GLN A 26 13.04 4.98 -13.26
CA GLN A 26 12.20 3.99 -13.94
C GLN A 26 12.54 2.56 -13.51
N SER A 27 13.84 2.22 -13.53
CA SER A 27 14.31 0.89 -13.10
C SER A 27 13.96 0.60 -11.65
N TYR A 28 14.16 1.56 -10.75
CA TYR A 28 13.80 1.42 -9.34
C TYR A 28 12.30 1.22 -9.14
N GLN A 29 11.48 2.05 -9.79
CA GLN A 29 10.02 1.95 -9.69
C GLN A 29 9.48 0.63 -10.25
N GLN A 30 10.07 0.11 -11.31
CA GLN A 30 9.71 -1.19 -11.88
C GLN A 30 10.07 -2.33 -10.92
N ALA A 31 11.26 -2.31 -10.35
CA ALA A 31 11.68 -3.31 -9.35
C ALA A 31 10.78 -3.26 -8.11
N PHE A 32 10.47 -2.06 -7.60
CA PHE A 32 9.55 -1.88 -6.48
C PHE A 32 8.15 -2.44 -6.78
N GLU A 33 7.60 -2.18 -7.97
CA GLU A 33 6.26 -2.65 -8.36
C GLU A 33 6.17 -4.18 -8.34
N ILE A 34 7.23 -4.88 -8.80
CA ILE A 34 7.31 -6.35 -8.79
C ILE A 34 7.42 -6.86 -7.35
N GLU A 35 8.30 -6.27 -6.54
CA GLU A 35 8.48 -6.64 -5.14
C GLU A 35 7.21 -6.39 -4.32
N TYR A 36 6.57 -5.24 -4.49
CA TYR A 36 5.32 -4.92 -3.81
C TYR A 36 4.20 -5.90 -4.17
N THR A 37 4.07 -6.24 -5.46
CA THR A 37 3.10 -7.25 -5.90
C THR A 37 3.39 -8.60 -5.26
N HIS A 38 4.66 -9.03 -5.28
CA HIS A 38 5.07 -10.29 -4.66
C HIS A 38 4.73 -10.31 -3.16
N ASN A 39 5.19 -9.32 -2.40
CA ASN A 39 4.97 -9.27 -0.95
C ASN A 39 3.48 -9.22 -0.62
N SER A 40 2.72 -8.38 -1.30
CA SER A 40 1.29 -8.19 -1.03
C SER A 40 0.45 -9.43 -1.36
N THR A 41 0.78 -10.18 -2.41
CA THR A 41 0.08 -11.42 -2.75
C THR A 41 0.53 -12.59 -1.88
N ALA A 42 1.84 -12.71 -1.61
CA ALA A 42 2.39 -13.73 -0.72
C ALA A 42 1.87 -13.62 0.73
N MET A 43 1.57 -12.40 1.19
CA MET A 43 0.91 -12.15 2.47
C MET A 43 -0.43 -12.91 2.58
N GLU A 44 -1.13 -13.09 1.47
CA GLU A 44 -2.41 -13.80 1.38
C GLU A 44 -2.25 -15.29 1.03
N GLY A 45 -1.02 -15.76 0.84
CA GLY A 45 -0.72 -17.17 0.58
C GLY A 45 -0.42 -17.53 -0.87
N ASN A 46 -0.26 -16.55 -1.75
CA ASN A 46 0.23 -16.78 -3.12
C ASN A 46 1.65 -17.35 -3.08
N THR A 47 1.93 -18.38 -3.87
CA THR A 47 3.18 -19.13 -3.83
C THR A 47 4.18 -18.73 -4.92
N LEU A 48 3.86 -17.74 -5.76
CA LEU A 48 4.81 -17.20 -6.73
C LEU A 48 6.02 -16.60 -6.01
N THR A 49 7.21 -17.02 -6.41
CA THR A 49 8.46 -16.40 -5.93
C THR A 49 8.65 -15.02 -6.55
N LEU A 50 9.56 -14.22 -6.01
CA LEU A 50 9.89 -12.91 -6.57
C LEU A 50 10.36 -13.00 -8.03
N ILE A 51 11.17 -14.03 -8.35
CA ILE A 51 11.65 -14.25 -9.73
C ILE A 51 10.50 -14.66 -10.65
N GLU A 52 9.59 -15.53 -10.20
CA GLU A 52 8.40 -15.91 -10.98
C GLU A 52 7.46 -14.72 -11.20
N ASN A 53 7.26 -13.86 -10.20
CA ASN A 53 6.52 -12.60 -10.38
C ASN A 53 7.20 -11.69 -11.41
N LYS A 54 8.53 -11.57 -11.37
CA LYS A 54 9.27 -10.79 -12.36
C LYS A 54 9.03 -11.30 -13.76
N VAL A 55 9.25 -12.59 -14.03
CA VAL A 55 9.04 -13.20 -15.35
C VAL A 55 7.58 -13.04 -15.81
N LEU A 56 6.62 -13.23 -14.91
CA LEU A 56 5.21 -13.06 -15.22
C LEU A 56 4.86 -11.60 -15.58
N LEU A 57 5.34 -10.62 -14.81
CA LEU A 57 4.91 -9.23 -14.93
C LEU A 57 5.72 -8.42 -15.95
N GLU A 58 6.98 -8.78 -16.21
CA GLU A 58 7.83 -8.13 -17.21
C GLU A 58 7.72 -8.82 -18.58
N ASP A 59 7.83 -10.16 -18.62
CA ASP A 59 7.92 -10.89 -19.87
C ASP A 59 6.56 -11.41 -20.36
N GLY A 60 5.52 -11.36 -19.49
CA GLY A 60 4.19 -11.88 -19.79
C GLY A 60 4.15 -13.42 -19.92
N ILE A 61 5.14 -14.12 -19.37
CA ILE A 61 5.25 -15.58 -19.46
C ILE A 61 4.57 -16.21 -18.24
N SER A 62 3.61 -17.12 -18.49
CA SER A 62 2.97 -17.87 -17.41
C SER A 62 3.92 -18.91 -16.81
N ILE A 63 3.81 -19.07 -15.49
CA ILE A 63 4.68 -19.97 -14.71
C ILE A 63 4.02 -21.33 -14.59
N GLY A 64 4.71 -22.37 -15.08
CA GLY A 64 4.23 -23.76 -14.97
C GLY A 64 4.15 -24.24 -13.52
N GLY A 65 3.13 -25.07 -13.23
CA GLY A 65 2.94 -25.64 -11.88
C GLY A 65 2.28 -24.71 -10.86
N LYS A 66 1.84 -23.52 -11.26
CA LYS A 66 1.08 -22.58 -10.43
C LYS A 66 -0.41 -22.63 -10.79
N TRP A 67 -1.23 -22.38 -9.79
CA TRP A 67 -2.67 -22.25 -10.01
C TRP A 67 -2.99 -21.00 -10.80
N LEU A 68 -3.97 -21.05 -11.68
CA LEU A 68 -4.36 -19.92 -12.51
C LEU A 68 -4.81 -18.70 -11.68
N TRP A 69 -5.44 -18.93 -10.54
CA TRP A 69 -5.84 -17.84 -9.63
C TRP A 69 -4.63 -17.09 -9.03
N GLU A 70 -3.50 -17.77 -8.77
CA GLU A 70 -2.27 -17.14 -8.29
C GLU A 70 -1.67 -16.20 -9.35
N ILE A 71 -1.74 -16.60 -10.62
CA ILE A 71 -1.30 -15.78 -11.74
C ILE A 71 -2.20 -14.55 -11.88
N TYR A 72 -3.53 -14.74 -11.83
CA TYR A 72 -4.46 -13.60 -11.85
C TYR A 72 -4.27 -12.65 -10.67
N GLU A 73 -4.05 -13.16 -9.47
CA GLU A 73 -3.78 -12.29 -8.30
C GLU A 73 -2.59 -11.37 -8.51
N ALA A 74 -1.47 -11.88 -9.06
CA ALA A 74 -0.29 -11.07 -9.32
C ALA A 74 -0.54 -10.02 -10.42
N VAL A 75 -1.10 -10.42 -11.55
CA VAL A 75 -1.42 -9.52 -12.68
C VAL A 75 -2.43 -8.45 -12.25
N ASN A 76 -3.48 -8.85 -11.55
CA ASN A 76 -4.52 -7.96 -11.07
C ASN A 76 -3.99 -6.97 -10.02
N HIS A 77 -3.11 -7.43 -9.13
CA HIS A 77 -2.49 -6.58 -8.12
C HIS A 77 -1.65 -5.47 -8.78
N GLN A 78 -0.82 -5.82 -9.77
CA GLN A 78 -0.05 -4.82 -10.52
C GLN A 78 -0.96 -3.81 -11.23
N LYS A 79 -2.02 -4.28 -11.89
CA LYS A 79 -3.02 -3.44 -12.56
C LYS A 79 -3.69 -2.47 -11.58
N ALA A 80 -4.16 -2.98 -10.43
CA ALA A 80 -4.80 -2.18 -9.40
C ALA A 80 -3.83 -1.16 -8.76
N PHE A 81 -2.56 -1.53 -8.57
CA PHE A 81 -1.53 -0.62 -8.08
C PHE A 81 -1.27 0.54 -9.05
N ARG A 82 -1.15 0.26 -10.34
CA ARG A 82 -0.99 1.30 -11.38
C ARG A 82 -2.19 2.24 -11.43
N TYR A 83 -3.40 1.69 -11.43
CA TYR A 83 -4.63 2.47 -11.36
C TYR A 83 -4.67 3.40 -10.13
N MET A 84 -4.35 2.86 -8.97
CA MET A 84 -4.31 3.62 -7.71
C MET A 84 -3.26 4.75 -7.78
N LYS A 85 -2.06 4.50 -8.32
CA LYS A 85 -1.02 5.51 -8.52
C LYS A 85 -1.49 6.64 -9.43
N ASP A 86 -2.14 6.31 -10.53
CA ASP A 86 -2.66 7.30 -11.48
C ASP A 86 -3.76 8.15 -10.82
N CYS A 87 -4.64 7.54 -10.02
CA CYS A 87 -5.65 8.27 -9.27
C CYS A 87 -5.03 9.23 -8.24
N ALA A 88 -4.01 8.79 -7.50
CA ALA A 88 -3.29 9.64 -6.55
C ALA A 88 -2.58 10.82 -7.26
N ALA A 89 -1.93 10.56 -8.40
CA ALA A 89 -1.27 11.59 -9.20
C ALA A 89 -2.26 12.63 -9.77
N MET A 90 -3.49 12.22 -10.05
CA MET A 90 -4.56 13.11 -10.52
C MET A 90 -5.29 13.84 -9.37
N GLY A 91 -4.96 13.58 -8.11
CA GLY A 91 -5.64 14.15 -6.95
C GLY A 91 -7.11 13.73 -6.82
N LYS A 92 -7.48 12.54 -7.34
CA LYS A 92 -8.85 12.03 -7.18
C LYS A 92 -9.10 11.65 -5.73
N PRO A 93 -10.26 11.95 -5.14
CA PRO A 93 -10.54 11.61 -3.75
C PRO A 93 -10.58 10.09 -3.56
N LEU A 94 -10.09 9.63 -2.40
CA LEU A 94 -10.24 8.24 -1.97
C LEU A 94 -11.66 8.05 -1.42
N ASP A 95 -12.57 7.69 -2.27
CA ASP A 95 -13.99 7.46 -1.96
C ASP A 95 -14.43 6.02 -2.17
N GLU A 96 -15.70 5.75 -1.89
CA GLU A 96 -16.29 4.42 -2.06
C GLU A 96 -16.15 3.90 -3.50
N CYS A 97 -16.34 4.76 -4.50
CA CYS A 97 -16.25 4.37 -5.91
C CYS A 97 -14.84 3.93 -6.26
N MET A 98 -13.83 4.67 -5.81
CA MET A 98 -12.43 4.32 -6.05
C MET A 98 -12.04 3.02 -5.34
N ILE A 99 -12.44 2.83 -4.08
CA ILE A 99 -12.12 1.61 -3.31
C ILE A 99 -12.79 0.38 -3.95
N LYS A 100 -14.04 0.49 -4.37
CA LYS A 100 -14.72 -0.59 -5.10
C LYS A 100 -14.07 -0.89 -6.44
N GLU A 101 -13.59 0.12 -7.16
CA GLU A 101 -12.88 -0.09 -8.43
C GLU A 101 -11.51 -0.74 -8.21
N ILE A 102 -10.74 -0.31 -7.21
CA ILE A 102 -9.49 -1.00 -6.81
C ILE A 102 -9.77 -2.47 -6.52
N HIS A 103 -10.79 -2.75 -5.69
CA HIS A 103 -11.16 -4.12 -5.37
C HIS A 103 -11.66 -4.91 -6.59
N ARG A 104 -12.41 -4.27 -7.49
CA ARG A 104 -12.86 -4.89 -8.73
C ARG A 104 -11.69 -5.35 -9.58
N GLN A 105 -10.66 -4.52 -9.71
CA GLN A 105 -9.44 -4.87 -10.45
C GLN A 105 -8.65 -5.99 -9.76
N LEU A 106 -8.50 -5.93 -8.43
CA LEU A 106 -7.81 -6.97 -7.65
C LEU A 106 -8.45 -8.35 -7.80
N MET A 107 -9.77 -8.39 -7.91
CA MET A 107 -10.54 -9.65 -7.89
C MET A 107 -11.04 -10.06 -9.28
N GLU A 108 -10.58 -9.41 -10.34
CA GLU A 108 -10.95 -9.77 -11.72
C GLU A 108 -10.61 -11.24 -12.00
N HIS A 109 -11.57 -12.02 -12.51
CA HIS A 109 -11.47 -13.47 -12.73
C HIS A 109 -11.26 -14.33 -11.46
N VAL A 110 -11.36 -13.74 -10.27
CA VAL A 110 -11.28 -14.50 -9.02
C VAL A 110 -12.68 -14.73 -8.45
N THR A 111 -13.27 -13.83 -7.68
CA THR A 111 -14.67 -13.86 -7.22
C THR A 111 -15.05 -12.55 -6.54
N GLY A 112 -16.37 -12.17 -6.55
CA GLY A 112 -16.91 -11.11 -5.70
C GLY A 112 -16.33 -9.72 -5.92
N SER A 113 -15.93 -9.39 -7.13
CA SER A 113 -15.19 -8.17 -7.44
C SER A 113 -16.03 -6.89 -7.27
N GLY A 114 -15.55 -5.95 -6.44
CA GLY A 114 -16.15 -4.61 -6.27
C GLY A 114 -17.47 -4.57 -5.51
N VAL A 115 -17.93 -5.69 -4.93
CA VAL A 115 -19.23 -5.79 -4.24
C VAL A 115 -19.01 -6.10 -2.76
N TYR A 116 -19.61 -5.31 -1.88
CA TYR A 116 -19.57 -5.57 -0.45
C TYR A 116 -20.26 -6.87 -0.09
N ARG A 117 -19.74 -7.54 0.93
CA ARG A 117 -20.34 -8.78 1.45
C ARG A 117 -21.73 -8.54 2.02
N ASN A 118 -22.54 -9.55 1.87
CA ASN A 118 -23.90 -9.62 2.45
C ASN A 118 -24.05 -10.77 3.45
N ALA A 119 -22.92 -11.33 3.91
CA ALA A 119 -22.86 -12.43 4.88
C ALA A 119 -21.83 -12.13 5.96
N ASP A 120 -21.98 -12.75 7.12
CA ASP A 120 -20.98 -12.73 8.18
C ASP A 120 -19.73 -13.48 7.74
N VAL A 121 -18.56 -12.99 8.18
CA VAL A 121 -17.26 -13.58 7.91
C VAL A 121 -16.48 -13.75 9.20
N TYR A 122 -15.70 -14.81 9.28
CA TYR A 122 -14.93 -15.17 10.47
C TYR A 122 -13.47 -15.42 10.07
N PRO A 123 -12.60 -14.40 10.18
CA PRO A 123 -11.19 -14.55 9.86
C PRO A 123 -10.53 -15.58 10.79
N ARG A 124 -9.82 -16.54 10.21
CA ARG A 124 -9.17 -17.59 11.01
C ARG A 124 -8.01 -17.01 11.81
N GLY A 125 -8.02 -17.26 13.11
CA GLY A 125 -6.92 -16.86 14.00
C GLY A 125 -6.96 -15.40 14.45
N ALA A 126 -7.97 -14.61 14.06
CA ALA A 126 -8.19 -13.26 14.57
C ALA A 126 -9.04 -13.30 15.84
N GLY A 127 -8.71 -12.48 16.84
CA GLY A 127 -9.53 -12.26 18.03
C GLY A 127 -10.69 -11.29 17.78
N HIS A 128 -10.54 -10.43 16.75
CA HIS A 128 -11.59 -9.53 16.30
C HIS A 128 -12.61 -10.23 15.40
N ILE A 129 -13.90 -10.01 15.67
CA ILE A 129 -15.02 -10.44 14.80
C ILE A 129 -15.48 -9.21 14.01
N PRO A 130 -15.39 -9.24 12.67
CA PRO A 130 -15.89 -8.16 11.83
C PRO A 130 -17.39 -7.90 12.04
N PRO A 131 -17.88 -6.67 11.81
CA PRO A 131 -19.28 -6.32 11.98
C PRO A 131 -20.19 -7.14 11.07
N SER A 132 -21.44 -7.35 11.48
CA SER A 132 -22.49 -7.90 10.61
C SER A 132 -22.69 -7.02 9.37
N PRO A 133 -23.29 -7.52 8.27
CA PRO A 133 -23.54 -6.71 7.07
C PRO A 133 -24.33 -5.42 7.34
N VAL A 134 -25.22 -5.43 8.32
CA VAL A 134 -26.01 -4.25 8.72
C VAL A 134 -25.12 -3.21 9.42
N GLU A 135 -24.34 -3.62 10.41
CA GLU A 135 -23.40 -2.77 11.15
C GLU A 135 -22.28 -2.27 10.25
N MET A 136 -21.79 -3.12 9.34
CA MET A 136 -20.77 -2.77 8.34
C MET A 136 -21.19 -1.56 7.51
N GLY A 137 -22.46 -1.47 7.12
CA GLY A 137 -22.96 -0.32 6.37
C GLY A 137 -22.81 1.01 7.12
N GLN A 138 -22.99 1.01 8.46
CA GLN A 138 -22.75 2.21 9.26
C GLN A 138 -21.24 2.47 9.42
N GLN A 139 -20.47 1.46 9.74
CA GLN A 139 -19.03 1.61 9.91
C GLN A 139 -18.33 2.08 8.61
N LEU A 140 -18.81 1.67 7.44
CA LEU A 140 -18.31 2.18 6.17
C LEU A 140 -18.63 3.67 5.98
N ARG A 141 -19.83 4.13 6.35
CA ARG A 141 -20.13 5.57 6.33
C ARG A 141 -19.18 6.34 7.24
N ASP A 142 -19.01 5.88 8.47
CA ASP A 142 -18.10 6.50 9.45
C ASP A 142 -16.65 6.51 8.95
N PHE A 143 -16.22 5.44 8.27
CA PHE A 143 -14.92 5.35 7.62
C PHE A 143 -14.74 6.40 6.52
N TYR A 144 -15.69 6.55 5.60
CA TYR A 144 -15.61 7.54 4.51
C TYR A 144 -15.69 8.98 5.03
N GLU A 145 -16.51 9.25 6.04
CA GLU A 145 -16.53 10.54 6.72
C GLU A 145 -15.20 10.80 7.44
N GLY A 146 -14.65 9.77 8.08
CA GLY A 146 -13.35 9.79 8.72
C GLY A 146 -12.21 10.14 7.76
N LEU A 147 -12.19 9.55 6.56
CA LEU A 147 -11.20 9.88 5.53
C LEU A 147 -11.20 11.38 5.21
N SER A 148 -12.38 11.96 4.95
CA SER A 148 -12.50 13.38 4.59
C SER A 148 -12.11 14.35 5.71
N ARG A 149 -12.31 13.95 6.98
CA ARG A 149 -11.95 14.75 8.15
C ARG A 149 -10.47 14.65 8.48
N LYS A 150 -9.95 13.42 8.57
CA LYS A 150 -8.58 13.13 9.00
C LYS A 150 -7.53 13.62 8.01
N ASP A 151 -7.85 13.64 6.72
CA ASP A 151 -6.98 14.19 5.67
C ASP A 151 -6.54 15.64 5.93
N LYS A 152 -7.32 16.39 6.69
CA LYS A 152 -7.05 17.79 7.03
C LYS A 152 -6.35 17.99 8.38
N GLU A 153 -6.46 17.03 9.27
CA GLU A 153 -6.14 17.19 10.70
C GLU A 153 -4.99 16.31 11.16
N GLU A 154 -4.76 15.17 10.50
CA GLU A 154 -3.82 14.15 10.99
C GLU A 154 -2.47 14.13 10.26
N ASN A 155 -1.49 13.54 10.93
CA ASN A 155 -0.21 13.24 10.29
C ASN A 155 -0.42 12.24 9.15
N PRO A 156 0.17 12.45 7.95
CA PRO A 156 -0.01 11.57 6.80
C PRO A 156 0.30 10.09 7.04
N ILE A 157 1.25 9.78 7.90
CA ILE A 157 1.60 8.39 8.27
C ILE A 157 0.48 7.76 9.10
N GLU A 158 -0.03 8.50 10.10
CA GLU A 158 -1.14 8.02 10.93
C GLU A 158 -2.42 7.89 10.12
N LEU A 159 -2.68 8.81 9.19
CA LEU A 159 -3.80 8.71 8.26
C LEU A 159 -3.69 7.45 7.40
N ALA A 160 -2.51 7.17 6.81
CA ALA A 160 -2.29 5.99 5.99
C ALA A 160 -2.47 4.69 6.80
N ALA A 161 -1.88 4.64 8.00
CA ALA A 161 -2.02 3.51 8.91
C ALA A 161 -3.48 3.31 9.35
N TRP A 162 -4.17 4.37 9.74
CA TRP A 162 -5.58 4.29 10.11
C TRP A 162 -6.46 3.85 8.95
N THR A 163 -6.27 4.41 7.77
CA THR A 163 -7.03 4.03 6.56
C THR A 163 -6.94 2.53 6.31
N HIS A 164 -5.75 1.95 6.43
CA HIS A 164 -5.54 0.52 6.29
C HIS A 164 -6.21 -0.29 7.41
N ALA A 165 -5.88 0.05 8.67
CA ALA A 165 -6.28 -0.74 9.82
C ALA A 165 -7.81 -0.72 10.03
N GLU A 166 -8.45 0.43 9.88
CA GLU A 166 -9.91 0.54 9.97
C GLU A 166 -10.62 -0.22 8.85
N PHE A 167 -10.10 -0.14 7.61
CA PHE A 167 -10.65 -0.88 6.50
C PHE A 167 -10.57 -2.40 6.71
N VAL A 168 -9.44 -2.91 7.20
CA VAL A 168 -9.27 -4.34 7.51
C VAL A 168 -10.17 -4.75 8.67
N LYS A 169 -10.33 -3.92 9.70
CA LYS A 169 -11.23 -4.17 10.83
C LYS A 169 -12.69 -4.33 10.38
N ILE A 170 -13.16 -3.50 9.45
CA ILE A 170 -14.50 -3.59 8.87
C ILE A 170 -14.64 -4.83 7.97
N LEU A 171 -13.60 -5.21 7.25
CA LEU A 171 -13.56 -6.36 6.33
C LEU A 171 -14.73 -6.34 5.32
N PRO A 172 -14.86 -5.30 4.48
CA PRO A 172 -16.10 -5.07 3.72
C PRO A 172 -16.35 -6.04 2.57
N PHE A 173 -15.36 -6.81 2.13
CA PHE A 173 -15.48 -7.75 1.02
C PHE A 173 -15.35 -9.20 1.49
N LEU A 174 -15.80 -10.16 0.66
CA LEU A 174 -15.63 -11.60 0.95
C LEU A 174 -14.16 -12.06 0.86
N GLY A 175 -13.32 -11.37 0.08
CA GLY A 175 -11.90 -11.65 -0.10
C GLY A 175 -11.16 -10.43 -0.59
N GLY A 176 -9.81 -10.46 -0.63
CA GLY A 176 -9.00 -9.36 -1.15
C GLY A 176 -8.90 -8.10 -0.27
N ASN A 177 -9.47 -8.12 0.94
CA ASN A 177 -9.47 -6.95 1.84
C ASN A 177 -8.06 -6.49 2.21
N GLY A 178 -7.16 -7.40 2.55
CA GLY A 178 -5.77 -7.06 2.90
C GLY A 178 -5.03 -6.40 1.73
N ARG A 179 -5.18 -6.93 0.51
CA ARG A 179 -4.59 -6.34 -0.71
C ARG A 179 -5.16 -4.96 -1.00
N ALA A 180 -6.49 -4.80 -0.91
CA ALA A 180 -7.14 -3.50 -1.07
C ALA A 180 -6.68 -2.51 0.01
N ALA A 181 -6.60 -2.92 1.28
CA ALA A 181 -6.12 -2.09 2.38
C ALA A 181 -4.69 -1.59 2.16
N ARG A 182 -3.77 -2.45 1.72
CA ARG A 182 -2.39 -2.04 1.40
C ARG A 182 -2.33 -1.06 0.22
N LEU A 183 -3.22 -1.18 -0.75
CA LEU A 183 -3.32 -0.21 -1.86
C LEU A 183 -3.86 1.14 -1.39
N ILE A 184 -4.93 1.18 -0.59
CA ILE A 184 -5.49 2.47 -0.11
C ILE A 184 -4.58 3.15 0.92
N MET A 185 -3.81 2.40 1.71
CA MET A 185 -2.73 2.93 2.53
C MET A 185 -1.68 3.66 1.67
N ASN A 186 -1.21 2.99 0.61
CA ASN A 186 -0.26 3.57 -0.32
C ASN A 186 -0.84 4.75 -1.11
N TYR A 187 -2.15 4.74 -1.37
CA TYR A 187 -2.84 5.93 -1.90
C TYR A 187 -2.64 7.13 -0.97
N GLN A 188 -2.90 6.97 0.33
CA GLN A 188 -2.74 8.05 1.32
C GLN A 188 -1.30 8.56 1.39
N LEU A 189 -0.32 7.65 1.36
CA LEU A 189 1.10 8.04 1.33
C LEU A 189 1.43 8.86 0.08
N LEU A 190 1.06 8.38 -1.10
CA LEU A 190 1.32 9.06 -2.38
C LEU A 190 0.62 10.41 -2.48
N ALA A 191 -0.65 10.50 -2.09
CA ALA A 191 -1.44 11.73 -2.10
C ALA A 191 -0.84 12.80 -1.17
N ASN A 192 -0.15 12.38 -0.10
CA ASN A 192 0.53 13.25 0.86
C ASN A 192 2.03 13.42 0.57
N GLY A 193 2.49 13.00 -0.60
CA GLY A 193 3.84 13.24 -1.08
C GLY A 193 4.92 12.30 -0.55
N PHE A 194 4.55 11.22 0.09
CA PHE A 194 5.45 10.12 0.44
C PHE A 194 5.56 9.12 -0.73
N PRO A 195 6.66 8.39 -0.86
CA PRO A 195 6.70 7.23 -1.75
C PRO A 195 5.80 6.10 -1.23
N ALA A 196 5.39 5.19 -2.14
CA ALA A 196 4.70 3.98 -1.74
C ALA A 196 5.64 3.04 -0.97
N VAL A 197 5.08 2.24 -0.05
CA VAL A 197 5.83 1.30 0.78
C VAL A 197 5.39 -0.15 0.54
N SER A 198 6.28 -1.11 0.80
CA SER A 198 6.01 -2.54 0.73
C SER A 198 6.22 -3.19 2.09
N ILE A 199 5.21 -3.86 2.62
CA ILE A 199 5.35 -4.69 3.82
C ILE A 199 5.89 -6.04 3.36
N ALA A 200 7.11 -6.38 3.76
CA ALA A 200 7.74 -7.64 3.41
C ALA A 200 6.96 -8.84 3.99
N LYS A 201 6.82 -9.89 3.21
CA LYS A 201 6.10 -11.11 3.64
C LYS A 201 6.71 -11.77 4.88
N GLU A 202 8.01 -11.56 5.11
CA GLU A 202 8.74 -12.01 6.28
C GLU A 202 8.23 -11.35 7.58
N ASN A 203 7.71 -10.13 7.49
CA ASN A 203 7.14 -9.37 8.60
C ASN A 203 5.63 -9.67 8.82
N ARG A 204 5.13 -10.75 8.22
CA ARG A 204 3.70 -11.12 8.26
C ARG A 204 3.16 -11.23 9.69
N LEU A 205 3.92 -11.81 10.60
CA LEU A 205 3.47 -11.99 11.99
C LEU A 205 3.31 -10.63 12.70
N ASP A 206 4.31 -9.76 12.60
CA ASP A 206 4.29 -8.44 13.22
C ASP A 206 3.18 -7.56 12.62
N TYR A 207 2.99 -7.66 11.32
CA TYR A 207 1.90 -6.98 10.61
C TYR A 207 0.52 -7.41 11.14
N PHE A 208 0.24 -8.71 11.27
CA PHE A 208 -1.04 -9.16 11.80
C PHE A 208 -1.21 -8.83 13.29
N ASN A 209 -0.16 -8.94 14.10
CA ASN A 209 -0.22 -8.55 15.51
C ASN A 209 -0.54 -7.05 15.68
N ALA A 210 0.05 -6.19 14.86
CA ALA A 210 -0.21 -4.76 14.89
C ALA A 210 -1.67 -4.43 14.49
N LEU A 211 -2.22 -5.13 13.50
CA LEU A 211 -3.63 -4.98 13.10
C LEU A 211 -4.60 -5.51 14.16
N GLU A 212 -4.25 -6.62 14.82
CA GLU A 212 -5.03 -7.19 15.91
C GLU A 212 -5.10 -6.23 17.10
N ALA A 213 -3.97 -5.61 17.48
CA ALA A 213 -3.93 -4.60 18.54
C ALA A 213 -4.86 -3.41 18.22
N TYR A 214 -4.93 -3.00 16.96
CA TYR A 214 -5.89 -1.96 16.55
C TYR A 214 -7.33 -2.46 16.60
N ALA A 215 -7.61 -3.64 16.07
CA ALA A 215 -8.96 -4.14 15.95
C ALA A 215 -9.61 -4.42 17.33
N THR A 216 -8.84 -4.91 18.30
CA THR A 216 -9.33 -5.31 19.64
C THR A 216 -9.21 -4.21 20.69
N GLU A 217 -8.18 -3.37 20.63
CA GLU A 217 -7.83 -2.40 21.66
C GLU A 217 -7.90 -0.95 21.17
N GLY A 218 -8.07 -0.72 19.87
CA GLY A 218 -7.99 0.62 19.27
C GLY A 218 -6.56 1.18 19.20
N ASN A 219 -5.55 0.34 19.47
CA ASN A 219 -4.15 0.78 19.51
C ASN A 219 -3.52 0.78 18.12
N LEU A 220 -3.48 1.95 17.47
CA LEU A 220 -2.88 2.12 16.14
C LEU A 220 -1.35 2.19 16.16
N VAL A 221 -0.74 2.50 17.31
CA VAL A 221 0.69 2.84 17.41
C VAL A 221 1.60 1.79 16.76
N PRO A 222 1.49 0.48 17.03
CA PRO A 222 2.40 -0.51 16.42
C PRO A 222 2.34 -0.52 14.90
N PHE A 223 1.15 -0.33 14.32
CA PHE A 223 1.02 -0.31 12.87
C PHE A 223 1.49 1.02 12.25
N ALA A 224 1.24 2.14 12.91
CA ALA A 224 1.74 3.45 12.49
C ALA A 224 3.28 3.52 12.54
N GLU A 225 3.91 2.88 13.53
CA GLU A 225 5.37 2.74 13.62
C GLU A 225 5.91 1.92 12.45
N MET A 226 5.30 0.79 12.14
CA MET A 226 5.68 -0.02 10.96
C MET A 226 5.59 0.78 9.66
N VAL A 227 4.51 1.54 9.45
CA VAL A 227 4.36 2.37 8.24
C VAL A 227 5.39 3.49 8.20
N ALA A 228 5.71 4.11 9.35
CA ALA A 228 6.73 5.14 9.46
C ALA A 228 8.12 4.63 9.11
N ASP A 229 8.51 3.47 9.64
CA ASP A 229 9.80 2.85 9.37
C ASP A 229 9.95 2.47 7.89
N LEU A 230 8.90 1.93 7.29
CA LEU A 230 8.88 1.62 5.86
C LEU A 230 8.96 2.88 4.99
N ALA A 231 8.27 3.96 5.38
CA ALA A 231 8.33 5.23 4.68
C ALA A 231 9.72 5.87 4.79
N ASP A 232 10.36 5.78 5.96
CA ASP A 232 11.72 6.27 6.19
C ASP A 232 12.73 5.53 5.30
N GLN A 233 12.67 4.21 5.27
CA GLN A 233 13.52 3.37 4.41
C GLN A 233 13.34 3.72 2.92
N GLN A 234 12.10 3.89 2.47
CA GLN A 234 11.83 4.27 1.08
C GLN A 234 12.36 5.66 0.74
N LEU A 235 12.20 6.62 1.66
CA LEU A 235 12.76 7.96 1.47
C LEU A 235 14.27 7.91 1.37
N ASP A 236 14.96 7.14 2.22
CA ASP A 236 16.41 6.99 2.16
C ASP A 236 16.87 6.38 0.82
N CYS A 237 16.15 5.40 0.29
CA CYS A 237 16.42 4.86 -1.05
C CYS A 237 16.32 5.93 -2.13
N TYR A 238 15.25 6.75 -2.10
CA TYR A 238 15.10 7.82 -3.10
C TYR A 238 16.12 8.94 -2.93
N LEU A 239 16.42 9.36 -1.70
CA LEU A 239 17.43 10.37 -1.41
C LEU A 239 18.83 9.91 -1.85
N GLY A 240 19.14 8.62 -1.65
CA GLY A 240 20.40 8.03 -2.11
C GLY A 240 20.59 7.97 -3.63
N MET A 241 19.49 8.04 -4.40
CA MET A 241 19.52 8.08 -5.87
C MET A 241 19.63 9.50 -6.45
N MET A 242 19.45 10.53 -5.63
CA MET A 242 19.60 11.91 -6.07
C MET A 242 21.07 12.17 -6.38
N GLU A 243 21.34 12.81 -7.53
CA GLU A 243 22.71 13.23 -7.81
C GLU A 243 23.18 14.19 -6.71
N PRO A 244 24.40 14.02 -6.18
CA PRO A 244 24.98 15.02 -5.29
C PRO A 244 24.92 16.37 -6.01
N SER A 245 24.38 17.40 -5.37
CA SER A 245 24.43 18.75 -5.87
C SER A 245 25.90 19.00 -6.28
N GLN A 246 26.15 19.35 -7.54
CA GLN A 246 27.49 19.72 -7.99
C GLN A 246 27.88 20.99 -7.23
N ASP A 247 28.31 20.82 -6.00
CA ASP A 247 29.04 21.86 -5.30
C ASP A 247 30.30 22.14 -6.14
N ILE A 248 30.24 23.24 -6.83
CA ILE A 248 31.24 23.94 -7.54
C ILE A 248 32.63 23.63 -6.94
N GLN A 249 33.34 22.68 -7.54
CA GLN A 249 34.80 22.71 -7.47
C GLN A 249 35.25 23.92 -8.24
N GLN A 250 35.24 25.06 -7.58
CA GLN A 250 36.11 26.17 -7.98
C GLN A 250 37.55 25.69 -7.80
N ASN A 251 38.08 25.20 -8.89
CA ASN A 251 39.50 24.98 -9.01
C ASN A 251 40.19 26.37 -8.94
N PRO A 252 41.01 26.69 -7.95
CA PRO A 252 41.81 27.88 -8.00
C PRO A 252 42.89 27.65 -9.07
N LYS A 253 42.75 28.32 -10.19
CA LYS A 253 43.84 28.42 -11.16
C LYS A 253 45.01 29.10 -10.50
N MET A 254 46.15 28.41 -10.45
CA MET A 254 47.47 29.04 -10.48
C MET A 254 47.70 29.73 -11.81
#